data_53e32940cd210a174ebc28c95d5a979c
#
_entry.id   53e32940cd210a174ebc28c95d5a979c
#
_cell.length_a   1.000
_cell.length_b   1.000
_cell.length_c   1.000
_cell.angle_alpha   90.00
_cell.angle_beta   90.00
_cell.angle_gamma   90.00
#
_symmetry.space_group_name_H-M   'P 1'
#
loop_
_entity.id
_entity.type
_entity.pdbx_description
1 polymer ?
#
loop_
_entity_poly.entity_id
_entity_poly.type
_entity_poly.pdbx_seq_one_letter_code
_entity_poly.pdbx_strand_id
1 'polypeptide(L)'
;MNPLKRRTVIAGNWKMNFTPAEATAFINEIKPMVAGKDNCDVIFCAPYVTIAAAQEAAKGSNIKIGAENVHFAEKGAYTGEVSAKMLTACGVEYVIIGHSERRQYFGETDETVNLRTKAALAAGMKVILCLGEVKEQRLSGITDEVVAMQTKLDLQSVTAEEMKNVIIAYEPVWAIGTGLTATPEQAEETCGTIRKVLASMYGEDVAESITIQYGGSMNEKNAAELLAKPNVDGGLIGGASLVAEKFTAIVDAAQ
;
A
#
# COMPACT_ATOMS: atom_id res chain seq x y z
N MET A 1 6.94 18.88 8.87
CA MET A 1 5.85 18.38 9.75
C MET A 1 4.54 18.77 9.08
N ASN A 2 3.83 17.81 8.51
CA ASN A 2 2.52 18.08 7.92
C ASN A 2 1.54 18.30 9.07
N PRO A 3 0.98 19.51 9.26
CA PRO A 3 0.05 19.78 10.36
C PRO A 3 -1.31 19.10 10.16
N LEU A 4 -1.47 18.38 9.07
CA LEU A 4 -2.70 17.75 8.66
C LEU A 4 -2.83 16.37 9.30
N LYS A 5 -4.05 16.01 9.59
CA LYS A 5 -4.56 14.84 10.31
C LYS A 5 -4.18 13.46 9.70
N ARG A 6 -3.27 13.42 8.70
CA ARG A 6 -2.93 12.18 7.98
C ARG A 6 -1.90 11.37 8.72
N ARG A 7 -2.17 10.10 8.87
CA ARG A 7 -1.24 9.13 9.46
C ARG A 7 -0.17 8.75 8.44
N THR A 8 1.10 8.86 8.80
CA THR A 8 2.18 8.32 7.98
C THR A 8 2.16 6.80 8.04
N VAL A 9 2.26 6.15 6.87
CA VAL A 9 2.24 4.68 6.76
C VAL A 9 3.43 4.20 5.95
N ILE A 10 4.29 3.38 6.57
CA ILE A 10 5.41 2.71 5.92
C ILE A 10 5.08 1.23 5.82
N ALA A 11 4.72 0.78 4.62
CA ALA A 11 4.30 -0.58 4.34
C ALA A 11 5.33 -1.31 3.47
N GLY A 12 5.81 -2.46 3.92
CA GLY A 12 6.61 -3.38 3.12
C GLY A 12 5.69 -4.27 2.29
N ASN A 13 5.92 -4.36 1.00
CA ASN A 13 5.35 -5.36 0.11
C ASN A 13 6.44 -6.40 -0.16
N TRP A 14 6.34 -7.55 0.48
CA TRP A 14 7.35 -8.61 0.34
C TRP A 14 7.31 -9.29 -1.02
N LYS A 15 6.18 -9.17 -1.72
CA LYS A 15 5.96 -9.85 -3.00
C LYS A 15 6.18 -11.36 -2.83
N MET A 16 6.71 -12.05 -3.83
CA MET A 16 6.98 -13.49 -3.79
C MET A 16 8.34 -13.77 -3.13
N ASN A 17 8.49 -13.38 -1.86
CA ASN A 17 9.70 -13.62 -1.07
C ASN A 17 9.36 -14.18 0.31
N PHE A 18 10.35 -14.76 0.95
CA PHE A 18 10.33 -15.39 2.26
C PHE A 18 9.50 -16.67 2.36
N THR A 19 10.12 -17.67 2.91
CA THR A 19 9.48 -18.83 3.53
C THR A 19 8.97 -18.48 4.92
N PRO A 20 8.10 -19.29 5.55
CA PRO A 20 7.64 -19.02 6.92
C PRO A 20 8.80 -18.84 7.94
N ALA A 21 9.87 -19.62 7.82
CA ALA A 21 11.03 -19.52 8.70
C ALA A 21 11.80 -18.19 8.50
N GLU A 22 11.99 -17.77 7.25
CA GLU A 22 12.65 -16.51 6.90
C GLU A 22 11.80 -15.31 7.33
N ALA A 23 10.47 -15.37 7.17
CA ALA A 23 9.55 -14.35 7.65
C ALA A 23 9.63 -14.18 9.18
N THR A 24 9.67 -15.29 9.92
CA THR A 24 9.87 -15.28 11.38
C THR A 24 11.20 -14.64 11.75
N ALA A 25 12.29 -15.02 11.08
CA ALA A 25 13.62 -14.48 11.33
C ALA A 25 13.66 -12.96 11.08
N PHE A 26 13.14 -12.51 9.94
CA PHE A 26 13.07 -11.10 9.56
C PHE A 26 12.26 -10.28 10.57
N ILE A 27 11.07 -10.73 10.96
CA ILE A 27 10.24 -10.00 11.93
C ILE A 27 10.95 -9.92 13.29
N ASN A 28 11.59 -10.99 13.76
CA ASN A 28 12.34 -10.98 15.01
C ASN A 28 13.55 -10.02 14.96
N GLU A 29 14.20 -9.90 13.81
CA GLU A 29 15.31 -8.97 13.59
C GLU A 29 14.84 -7.50 13.62
N ILE A 30 13.78 -7.16 12.86
CA ILE A 30 13.35 -5.77 12.73
C ILE A 30 12.55 -5.28 13.95
N LYS A 31 11.90 -6.17 14.69
CA LYS A 31 11.04 -5.83 15.83
C LYS A 31 11.70 -4.90 16.86
N PRO A 32 12.92 -5.15 17.36
CA PRO A 32 13.60 -4.22 18.26
C PRO A 32 14.02 -2.91 17.58
N MET A 33 14.24 -2.92 16.28
CA MET A 33 14.70 -1.74 15.51
C MET A 33 13.60 -0.71 15.31
N VAL A 34 12.32 -1.14 15.29
CA VAL A 34 11.15 -0.25 15.13
C VAL A 34 10.35 -0.07 16.40
N ALA A 35 10.79 -0.64 17.52
CA ALA A 35 10.14 -0.51 18.81
C ALA A 35 10.10 0.95 19.28
N GLY A 36 8.91 1.42 19.73
CA GLY A 36 8.70 2.79 20.19
C GLY A 36 8.69 3.86 19.10
N LYS A 37 8.70 3.47 17.82
CA LYS A 37 8.55 4.41 16.69
C LYS A 37 7.06 4.55 16.35
N ASP A 38 6.37 5.47 17.05
CA ASP A 38 4.92 5.62 17.01
C ASP A 38 4.42 6.72 16.04
N ASN A 39 5.33 7.40 15.38
CA ASN A 39 5.05 8.48 14.43
C ASN A 39 4.49 7.98 13.09
N CYS A 40 4.68 6.71 12.76
CA CYS A 40 4.10 6.07 11.59
C CYS A 40 3.58 4.65 11.91
N ASP A 41 2.73 4.13 11.03
CA ASP A 41 2.34 2.73 11.06
C ASP A 41 3.36 1.91 10.29
N VAL A 42 3.88 0.85 10.92
CA VAL A 42 4.84 -0.11 10.36
C VAL A 42 4.08 -1.37 9.96
N ILE A 43 4.02 -1.65 8.65
CA ILE A 43 3.23 -2.75 8.10
C ILE A 43 4.11 -3.64 7.23
N PHE A 44 3.92 -4.97 7.26
CA PHE A 44 4.46 -5.89 6.28
C PHE A 44 3.34 -6.68 5.63
N CYS A 45 3.16 -6.48 4.32
CA CYS A 45 2.25 -7.27 3.51
C CYS A 45 3.02 -8.48 2.97
N ALA A 46 2.51 -9.66 3.29
CA ALA A 46 3.18 -10.94 3.16
C ALA A 46 2.42 -11.90 2.23
N PRO A 47 3.12 -12.80 1.54
CA PRO A 47 2.49 -13.94 0.86
C PRO A 47 1.64 -14.76 1.84
N TYR A 48 0.53 -15.32 1.37
CA TYR A 48 -0.41 -16.07 2.22
C TYR A 48 0.24 -17.15 3.07
N VAL A 49 1.25 -17.85 2.50
CA VAL A 49 1.96 -18.95 3.18
C VAL A 49 2.80 -18.49 4.37
N THR A 50 3.16 -17.22 4.45
CA THR A 50 4.02 -16.66 5.50
C THR A 50 3.25 -15.87 6.56
N ILE A 51 1.98 -15.53 6.30
CA ILE A 51 1.15 -14.67 7.18
C ILE A 51 1.11 -15.19 8.61
N ALA A 52 0.80 -16.47 8.82
CA ALA A 52 0.66 -17.02 10.17
C ALA A 52 1.98 -16.95 10.97
N ALA A 53 3.10 -17.22 10.32
CA ALA A 53 4.43 -17.14 10.94
C ALA A 53 4.82 -15.69 11.26
N ALA A 54 4.55 -14.75 10.33
CA ALA A 54 4.81 -13.33 10.53
C ALA A 54 3.95 -12.75 11.65
N GLN A 55 2.66 -13.09 11.71
CA GLN A 55 1.74 -12.70 12.78
C GLN A 55 2.22 -13.16 14.16
N GLU A 56 2.62 -14.42 14.29
CA GLU A 56 3.15 -14.96 15.56
C GLU A 56 4.40 -14.21 16.02
N ALA A 57 5.35 -13.99 15.09
CA ALA A 57 6.59 -13.26 15.38
C ALA A 57 6.34 -11.78 15.74
N ALA A 58 5.34 -11.14 15.14
CA ALA A 58 5.00 -9.74 15.38
C ALA A 58 4.28 -9.48 16.72
N LYS A 59 3.82 -10.53 17.41
CA LYS A 59 3.11 -10.37 18.69
C LYS A 59 3.87 -9.50 19.69
N GLY A 60 3.14 -8.59 20.35
CA GLY A 60 3.70 -7.68 21.36
C GLY A 60 4.60 -6.59 20.76
N SER A 61 4.49 -6.29 19.46
CA SER A 61 5.16 -5.16 18.82
C SER A 61 4.17 -4.19 18.18
N ASN A 62 4.67 -3.08 17.64
CA ASN A 62 3.92 -2.12 16.82
C ASN A 62 3.82 -2.53 15.35
N ILE A 63 4.39 -3.67 14.96
CA ILE A 63 4.35 -4.18 13.57
C ILE A 63 2.97 -4.76 13.28
N LYS A 64 2.40 -4.38 12.13
CA LYS A 64 1.17 -4.92 11.59
C LYS A 64 1.45 -5.83 10.40
N ILE A 65 0.69 -6.91 10.27
CA ILE A 65 0.81 -7.83 9.13
C ILE A 65 -0.39 -7.63 8.21
N GLY A 66 -0.09 -7.47 6.93
CA GLY A 66 -1.04 -7.38 5.84
C GLY A 66 -0.94 -8.57 4.90
N ALA A 67 -1.89 -8.66 3.97
CA ALA A 67 -1.85 -9.58 2.83
C ALA A 67 -1.58 -8.82 1.53
N GLU A 68 -1.08 -9.53 0.52
CA GLU A 68 -0.74 -8.95 -0.80
C GLU A 68 -1.90 -9.00 -1.80
N ASN A 69 -2.99 -9.65 -1.43
CA ASN A 69 -4.20 -9.76 -2.22
C ASN A 69 -5.35 -10.31 -1.38
N VAL A 70 -6.58 -10.23 -1.93
CA VAL A 70 -7.80 -10.86 -1.40
C VAL A 70 -8.77 -11.13 -2.54
N HIS A 71 -9.54 -12.21 -2.46
CA HIS A 71 -10.63 -12.46 -3.41
C HIS A 71 -11.91 -11.73 -2.98
N PHE A 72 -12.71 -11.30 -3.94
CA PHE A 72 -13.95 -10.56 -3.68
C PHE A 72 -15.12 -11.44 -3.20
N ALA A 73 -15.10 -12.75 -3.48
CA ALA A 73 -16.13 -13.65 -3.00
C ALA A 73 -15.82 -14.14 -1.57
N GLU A 74 -16.84 -14.23 -0.74
CA GLU A 74 -16.69 -14.70 0.65
C GLU A 74 -16.25 -16.17 0.73
N LYS A 75 -16.78 -17.00 -0.17
CA LYS A 75 -16.47 -18.44 -0.30
C LYS A 75 -16.92 -18.95 -1.67
N GLY A 76 -16.49 -20.13 -2.05
CA GLY A 76 -16.99 -20.79 -3.26
C GLY A 76 -15.94 -21.55 -4.06
N ALA A 77 -16.27 -21.84 -5.31
CA ALA A 77 -15.44 -22.58 -6.26
C ALA A 77 -14.39 -21.66 -6.92
N TYR A 78 -13.43 -21.18 -6.11
CA TYR A 78 -12.34 -20.28 -6.51
C TYR A 78 -11.02 -20.92 -6.08
N THR A 79 -10.64 -22.02 -6.69
CA THR A 79 -9.45 -22.80 -6.33
C THR A 79 -8.20 -21.92 -6.33
N GLY A 80 -7.49 -21.87 -5.19
CA GLY A 80 -6.27 -21.09 -5.00
C GLY A 80 -6.50 -19.69 -4.41
N GLU A 81 -7.73 -19.18 -4.37
CA GLU A 81 -8.05 -17.86 -3.82
C GLU A 81 -8.25 -17.87 -2.30
N VAL A 82 -8.02 -16.71 -1.69
CA VAL A 82 -8.18 -16.46 -0.25
C VAL A 82 -9.17 -15.33 -0.04
N SER A 83 -10.22 -15.57 0.75
CA SER A 83 -11.24 -14.56 1.03
C SER A 83 -10.86 -13.62 2.19
N ALA A 84 -11.52 -12.46 2.27
CA ALA A 84 -11.34 -11.51 3.37
C ALA A 84 -11.62 -12.17 4.74
N LYS A 85 -12.63 -13.03 4.83
CA LYS A 85 -12.95 -13.79 6.05
C LYS A 85 -11.82 -14.72 6.50
N MET A 86 -11.13 -15.38 5.55
CA MET A 86 -9.96 -16.20 5.87
C MET A 86 -8.81 -15.35 6.41
N LEU A 87 -8.56 -14.19 5.81
CA LEU A 87 -7.50 -13.28 6.24
C LEU A 87 -7.78 -12.69 7.62
N THR A 88 -8.98 -12.20 7.86
CA THR A 88 -9.35 -11.64 9.18
C THR A 88 -9.30 -12.71 10.29
N ALA A 89 -9.66 -13.96 9.98
CA ALA A 89 -9.51 -15.08 10.91
C ALA A 89 -8.04 -15.39 11.27
N CYS A 90 -7.08 -15.02 10.39
CA CYS A 90 -5.65 -15.07 10.66
C CYS A 90 -5.11 -13.80 11.35
N GLY A 91 -5.98 -12.85 11.73
CA GLY A 91 -5.58 -11.58 12.36
C GLY A 91 -5.01 -10.55 11.41
N VAL A 92 -5.21 -10.70 10.09
CA VAL A 92 -4.73 -9.74 9.09
C VAL A 92 -5.62 -8.50 9.12
N GLU A 93 -4.98 -7.32 9.28
CA GLU A 93 -5.68 -6.03 9.34
C GLU A 93 -5.64 -5.28 8.01
N TYR A 94 -4.60 -5.46 7.21
CA TYR A 94 -4.33 -4.72 5.97
C TYR A 94 -4.29 -5.63 4.76
N VAL A 95 -4.63 -5.10 3.59
CA VAL A 95 -4.48 -5.83 2.33
C VAL A 95 -4.13 -4.90 1.18
N ILE A 96 -3.13 -5.28 0.38
CA ILE A 96 -2.82 -4.62 -0.90
C ILE A 96 -3.82 -5.10 -1.94
N ILE A 97 -4.39 -4.18 -2.70
CA ILE A 97 -5.34 -4.47 -3.78
C ILE A 97 -4.94 -3.68 -5.02
N GLY A 98 -5.00 -4.33 -6.18
CA GLY A 98 -4.76 -3.70 -7.48
C GLY A 98 -3.30 -3.36 -7.75
N HIS A 99 -2.34 -4.02 -7.05
CA HIS A 99 -0.92 -3.82 -7.31
C HIS A 99 -0.60 -4.00 -8.80
N SER A 100 0.30 -3.17 -9.33
CA SER A 100 0.65 -3.13 -10.75
C SER A 100 1.03 -4.50 -11.33
N GLU A 101 1.76 -5.33 -10.59
CA GLU A 101 2.10 -6.68 -11.00
C GLU A 101 0.86 -7.56 -11.18
N ARG A 102 -0.17 -7.38 -10.35
CA ARG A 102 -1.42 -8.14 -10.47
C ARG A 102 -2.26 -7.69 -11.65
N ARG A 103 -2.28 -6.39 -11.93
CA ARG A 103 -2.88 -5.84 -13.15
C ARG A 103 -2.17 -6.36 -14.40
N GLN A 104 -0.84 -6.36 -14.38
CA GLN A 104 0.00 -6.72 -15.54
C GLN A 104 0.04 -8.25 -15.80
N TYR A 105 0.20 -9.07 -14.76
CA TYR A 105 0.49 -10.50 -14.92
C TYR A 105 -0.70 -11.41 -14.61
N PHE A 106 -1.69 -10.93 -13.85
CA PHE A 106 -2.81 -11.74 -13.38
C PHE A 106 -4.17 -11.23 -13.88
N GLY A 107 -4.18 -10.26 -14.80
CA GLY A 107 -5.40 -9.78 -15.47
C GLY A 107 -6.37 -9.04 -14.55
N GLU A 108 -5.90 -8.44 -13.44
CA GLU A 108 -6.76 -7.59 -12.62
C GLU A 108 -7.10 -6.29 -13.34
N THR A 109 -8.37 -5.93 -13.33
CA THR A 109 -8.94 -4.72 -13.93
C THR A 109 -9.47 -3.80 -12.84
N ASP A 110 -9.78 -2.54 -13.16
CA ASP A 110 -10.40 -1.61 -12.21
C ASP A 110 -11.71 -2.17 -11.64
N GLU A 111 -12.49 -2.91 -12.44
CA GLU A 111 -13.70 -3.60 -11.96
C GLU A 111 -13.38 -4.64 -10.89
N THR A 112 -12.42 -5.54 -11.14
CA THR A 112 -12.05 -6.57 -10.17
C THR A 112 -11.36 -5.99 -8.93
N VAL A 113 -10.62 -4.91 -9.09
CA VAL A 113 -10.02 -4.13 -8.00
C VAL A 113 -11.10 -3.51 -7.12
N ASN A 114 -12.11 -2.88 -7.71
CA ASN A 114 -13.26 -2.35 -6.98
C ASN A 114 -14.00 -3.43 -6.18
N LEU A 115 -14.29 -4.58 -6.80
CA LEU A 115 -14.95 -5.70 -6.12
C LEU A 115 -14.13 -6.19 -4.91
N ARG A 116 -12.82 -6.33 -5.05
CA ARG A 116 -11.89 -6.74 -3.96
C ARG A 116 -11.85 -5.67 -2.86
N THR A 117 -11.77 -4.40 -3.23
CA THR A 117 -11.78 -3.26 -2.29
C THR A 117 -13.03 -3.29 -1.42
N LYS A 118 -14.20 -3.41 -2.02
CA LYS A 118 -15.48 -3.47 -1.30
C LYS A 118 -15.58 -4.69 -0.38
N ALA A 119 -15.11 -5.86 -0.86
CA ALA A 119 -15.11 -7.08 -0.03
C ALA A 119 -14.18 -6.96 1.19
N ALA A 120 -13.00 -6.37 1.03
CA ALA A 120 -12.07 -6.13 2.13
C ALA A 120 -12.65 -5.14 3.15
N LEU A 121 -13.20 -4.00 2.68
CA LEU A 121 -13.84 -3.00 3.54
C LEU A 121 -15.04 -3.58 4.30
N ALA A 122 -15.90 -4.35 3.63
CA ALA A 122 -17.04 -5.04 4.27
C ALA A 122 -16.61 -6.03 5.36
N ALA A 123 -15.42 -6.60 5.25
CA ALA A 123 -14.82 -7.46 6.27
C ALA A 123 -14.07 -6.68 7.38
N GLY A 124 -14.09 -5.35 7.36
CA GLY A 124 -13.43 -4.49 8.34
C GLY A 124 -11.92 -4.35 8.16
N MET A 125 -11.38 -4.77 7.01
CA MET A 125 -9.96 -4.63 6.70
C MET A 125 -9.62 -3.20 6.25
N LYS A 126 -8.37 -2.80 6.41
CA LYS A 126 -7.79 -1.60 5.80
C LYS A 126 -7.17 -1.96 4.46
N VAL A 127 -7.50 -1.17 3.44
CA VAL A 127 -7.07 -1.40 2.06
C VAL A 127 -5.91 -0.49 1.70
N ILE A 128 -4.84 -1.04 1.16
CA ILE A 128 -3.79 -0.30 0.45
C ILE A 128 -4.10 -0.47 -1.05
N LEU A 129 -4.78 0.53 -1.61
CA LEU A 129 -5.25 0.52 -2.99
C LEU A 129 -4.18 1.07 -3.92
N CYS A 130 -3.66 0.22 -4.80
CA CYS A 130 -2.63 0.54 -5.75
C CYS A 130 -3.20 1.01 -7.08
N LEU A 131 -2.66 2.10 -7.58
CA LEU A 131 -2.98 2.68 -8.88
C LEU A 131 -1.79 3.45 -9.46
N GLY A 132 -1.76 3.60 -10.77
CA GLY A 132 -0.68 4.33 -11.44
C GLY A 132 -0.58 4.00 -12.92
N GLU A 133 0.10 4.86 -13.63
CA GLU A 133 0.26 4.81 -15.08
C GLU A 133 1.44 3.93 -15.51
N VAL A 134 1.28 3.28 -16.68
CA VAL A 134 2.37 2.59 -17.36
C VAL A 134 3.22 3.56 -18.17
N LYS A 135 4.39 3.10 -18.63
CA LYS A 135 5.38 3.93 -19.33
C LYS A 135 4.81 4.63 -20.57
N GLU A 136 4.03 3.92 -21.35
CA GLU A 136 3.40 4.44 -22.57
C GLU A 136 2.44 5.60 -22.25
N GLN A 137 1.68 5.49 -21.17
CA GLN A 137 0.76 6.52 -20.71
C GLN A 137 1.52 7.74 -20.19
N ARG A 138 2.61 7.54 -19.44
CA ARG A 138 3.49 8.63 -18.98
C ARG A 138 4.09 9.40 -20.14
N LEU A 139 4.62 8.70 -21.15
CA LEU A 139 5.20 9.32 -22.34
C LEU A 139 4.16 10.02 -23.24
N SER A 140 2.91 9.57 -23.17
CA SER A 140 1.79 10.22 -23.87
C SER A 140 1.24 11.45 -23.14
N GLY A 141 1.75 11.73 -21.92
CA GLY A 141 1.33 12.90 -21.12
C GLY A 141 -0.08 12.76 -20.53
N ILE A 142 -0.59 11.55 -20.32
CA ILE A 142 -1.95 11.28 -19.82
C ILE A 142 -1.95 10.68 -18.40
N THR A 143 -0.91 10.94 -17.61
CA THR A 143 -0.80 10.45 -16.22
C THR A 143 -2.01 10.85 -15.38
N ASP A 144 -2.40 12.12 -15.43
CA ASP A 144 -3.48 12.67 -14.61
C ASP A 144 -4.82 12.02 -14.95
N GLU A 145 -5.10 11.81 -16.23
CA GLU A 145 -6.32 11.13 -16.69
C GLU A 145 -6.36 9.68 -16.23
N VAL A 146 -5.23 8.98 -16.30
CA VAL A 146 -5.13 7.57 -15.89
C VAL A 146 -5.37 7.43 -14.39
N VAL A 147 -4.64 8.19 -13.55
CA VAL A 147 -4.81 8.08 -12.09
C VAL A 147 -6.19 8.57 -11.64
N ALA A 148 -6.77 9.57 -12.34
CA ALA A 148 -8.12 10.01 -12.05
C ALA A 148 -9.16 8.96 -12.41
N MET A 149 -9.01 8.30 -13.55
CA MET A 149 -9.89 7.21 -13.97
C MET A 149 -9.82 6.03 -12.99
N GLN A 150 -8.62 5.53 -12.70
CA GLN A 150 -8.43 4.42 -11.77
C GLN A 150 -8.98 4.75 -10.37
N THR A 151 -8.68 5.94 -9.83
CA THR A 151 -9.21 6.36 -8.53
C THR A 151 -10.75 6.30 -8.50
N LYS A 152 -11.42 6.78 -9.54
CA LYS A 152 -12.89 6.80 -9.63
C LYS A 152 -13.47 5.40 -9.78
N LEU A 153 -12.87 4.56 -10.61
CA LEU A 153 -13.38 3.21 -10.89
C LEU A 153 -13.10 2.26 -9.72
N ASP A 154 -11.89 2.29 -9.17
CA ASP A 154 -11.48 1.42 -8.07
C ASP A 154 -12.26 1.72 -6.77
N LEU A 155 -12.70 2.97 -6.59
CA LEU A 155 -13.49 3.44 -5.44
C LEU A 155 -14.99 3.60 -5.75
N GLN A 156 -15.47 3.11 -6.88
CA GLN A 156 -16.88 3.20 -7.23
C GLN A 156 -17.77 2.57 -6.15
N SER A 157 -18.76 3.34 -5.66
CA SER A 157 -19.68 2.94 -4.59
C SER A 157 -19.03 2.68 -3.22
N VAL A 158 -17.77 3.07 -3.00
CA VAL A 158 -17.18 3.17 -1.67
C VAL A 158 -17.68 4.46 -1.03
N THR A 159 -18.15 4.38 0.20
CA THR A 159 -18.72 5.54 0.92
C THR A 159 -17.62 6.39 1.57
N ALA A 160 -17.92 7.66 1.87
CA ALA A 160 -17.01 8.54 2.60
C ALA A 160 -16.61 7.98 3.98
N GLU A 161 -17.51 7.24 4.65
CA GLU A 161 -17.22 6.59 5.94
C GLU A 161 -16.24 5.43 5.79
N GLU A 162 -16.32 4.67 4.70
CA GLU A 162 -15.39 3.57 4.43
C GLU A 162 -14.00 4.07 4.05
N MET A 163 -13.89 5.30 3.51
CA MET A 163 -12.61 5.89 3.13
C MET A 163 -11.61 6.02 4.27
N LYS A 164 -12.04 6.07 5.53
CA LYS A 164 -11.14 6.01 6.71
C LYS A 164 -10.30 4.74 6.79
N ASN A 165 -10.71 3.68 6.08
CA ASN A 165 -10.00 2.40 5.99
C ASN A 165 -9.29 2.22 4.64
N VAL A 166 -9.13 3.29 3.85
CA VAL A 166 -8.43 3.26 2.56
C VAL A 166 -7.15 4.08 2.64
N ILE A 167 -6.07 3.49 2.18
CA ILE A 167 -4.78 4.11 1.90
C ILE A 167 -4.60 4.01 0.39
N ILE A 168 -4.19 5.06 -0.27
CA ILE A 168 -3.85 5.01 -1.70
C ILE A 168 -2.35 4.81 -1.84
N ALA A 169 -1.92 3.92 -2.73
CA ALA A 169 -0.52 3.75 -3.10
C ALA A 169 -0.35 4.11 -4.58
N TYR A 170 0.28 5.25 -4.84
CA TYR A 170 0.62 5.65 -6.20
C TYR A 170 1.85 4.89 -6.69
N GLU A 171 1.67 4.08 -7.72
CA GLU A 171 2.72 3.30 -8.36
C GLU A 171 3.06 3.87 -9.75
N PRO A 172 4.15 4.67 -9.91
CA PRO A 172 4.67 4.95 -11.24
C PRO A 172 5.22 3.64 -11.83
N VAL A 173 4.37 2.89 -12.57
CA VAL A 173 4.70 1.52 -13.02
C VAL A 173 5.99 1.50 -13.86
N TRP A 174 6.25 2.58 -14.60
CA TRP A 174 7.48 2.78 -15.38
C TRP A 174 8.75 2.87 -14.52
N ALA A 175 8.62 3.13 -13.22
CA ALA A 175 9.74 3.24 -12.27
C ALA A 175 9.87 2.02 -11.35
N ILE A 176 9.03 0.99 -11.49
CA ILE A 176 9.05 -0.22 -10.65
C ILE A 176 9.95 -1.28 -11.29
N GLY A 177 11.05 -1.65 -10.63
CA GLY A 177 11.95 -2.72 -11.10
C GLY A 177 12.74 -2.40 -12.38
N THR A 178 12.69 -1.15 -12.86
CA THR A 178 13.35 -0.73 -14.11
C THR A 178 14.71 -0.04 -13.88
N GLY A 179 15.06 0.25 -12.63
CA GLY A 179 16.20 1.09 -12.27
C GLY A 179 15.93 2.59 -12.40
N LEU A 180 14.77 2.99 -12.91
CA LEU A 180 14.31 4.38 -12.90
C LEU A 180 13.60 4.68 -11.58
N THR A 181 13.61 5.94 -11.17
CA THR A 181 12.89 6.43 -9.99
C THR A 181 12.22 7.74 -10.36
N ALA A 182 10.95 7.92 -9.98
CA ALA A 182 10.33 9.23 -10.11
C ALA A 182 11.03 10.23 -9.20
N THR A 183 11.16 11.46 -9.64
CA THR A 183 11.67 12.51 -8.76
C THR A 183 10.65 12.81 -7.66
N PRO A 184 11.08 13.37 -6.51
CA PRO A 184 10.14 13.78 -5.46
C PRO A 184 9.05 14.74 -5.97
N GLU A 185 9.37 15.61 -6.94
CA GLU A 185 8.42 16.53 -7.58
C GLU A 185 7.37 15.78 -8.42
N GLN A 186 7.79 14.76 -9.17
CA GLN A 186 6.87 13.92 -9.96
C GLN A 186 5.95 13.10 -9.05
N ALA A 187 6.46 12.58 -7.94
CA ALA A 187 5.66 11.88 -6.94
C ALA A 187 4.63 12.84 -6.31
N GLU A 188 5.05 14.03 -5.91
CA GLU A 188 4.20 15.07 -5.35
C GLU A 188 3.08 15.48 -6.31
N GLU A 189 3.42 15.77 -7.56
CA GLU A 189 2.46 16.18 -8.59
C GLU A 189 1.34 15.15 -8.75
N THR A 190 1.69 13.88 -8.93
CA THR A 190 0.70 12.84 -9.15
C THR A 190 -0.09 12.51 -7.88
N CYS A 191 0.56 12.46 -6.70
CA CYS A 191 -0.15 12.30 -5.43
C CYS A 191 -1.12 13.46 -5.18
N GLY A 192 -0.73 14.69 -5.54
CA GLY A 192 -1.58 15.89 -5.49
C GLY A 192 -2.79 15.79 -6.43
N THR A 193 -2.60 15.26 -7.64
CA THR A 193 -3.72 14.99 -8.58
C THR A 193 -4.69 13.96 -7.99
N ILE A 194 -4.18 12.85 -7.44
CA ILE A 194 -5.01 11.83 -6.79
C ILE A 194 -5.83 12.46 -5.64
N ARG A 195 -5.21 13.29 -4.80
CA ARG A 195 -5.91 13.98 -3.69
C ARG A 195 -7.02 14.91 -4.18
N LYS A 196 -6.79 15.65 -5.27
CA LYS A 196 -7.83 16.48 -5.89
C LYS A 196 -9.00 15.65 -6.40
N VAL A 197 -8.72 14.46 -6.97
CA VAL A 197 -9.78 13.55 -7.41
C VAL A 197 -10.58 13.05 -6.21
N LEU A 198 -9.91 12.64 -5.12
CA LEU A 198 -10.58 12.24 -3.87
C LEU A 198 -11.45 13.38 -3.32
N ALA A 199 -10.96 14.63 -3.33
CA ALA A 199 -11.74 15.79 -2.91
C ALA A 199 -12.99 16.01 -3.77
N SER A 200 -12.88 15.79 -5.08
CA SER A 200 -14.04 15.87 -5.99
C SER A 200 -15.09 14.78 -5.74
N MET A 201 -14.68 13.60 -5.23
CA MET A 201 -15.56 12.47 -4.96
C MET A 201 -16.20 12.52 -3.56
N TYR A 202 -15.43 12.94 -2.55
CA TYR A 202 -15.78 12.78 -1.14
C TYR A 202 -15.76 14.08 -0.32
N GLY A 203 -15.31 15.18 -0.92
CA GLY A 203 -15.09 16.46 -0.24
C GLY A 203 -13.68 16.60 0.33
N GLU A 204 -13.28 17.85 0.56
CA GLU A 204 -11.91 18.22 1.02
C GLU A 204 -11.54 17.55 2.36
N ASP A 205 -12.47 17.55 3.34
CA ASP A 205 -12.21 17.02 4.68
C ASP A 205 -11.83 15.53 4.64
N VAL A 206 -12.52 14.76 3.79
CA VAL A 206 -12.20 13.33 3.59
C VAL A 206 -10.87 13.18 2.87
N ALA A 207 -10.69 13.88 1.75
CA ALA A 207 -9.46 13.82 0.97
C ALA A 207 -8.21 14.19 1.79
N GLU A 208 -8.34 15.20 2.67
CA GLU A 208 -7.28 15.64 3.57
C GLU A 208 -7.03 14.66 4.74
N SER A 209 -7.87 13.68 4.95
CA SER A 209 -7.67 12.64 5.95
C SER A 209 -7.03 11.35 5.39
N ILE A 210 -7.03 11.19 4.06
CA ILE A 210 -6.55 9.97 3.39
C ILE A 210 -5.02 9.99 3.26
N THR A 211 -4.40 8.92 3.70
CA THR A 211 -2.97 8.66 3.46
C THR A 211 -2.73 8.28 2.00
N ILE A 212 -1.79 8.98 1.35
CA ILE A 212 -1.31 8.63 0.01
C ILE A 212 0.16 8.23 0.12
N GLN A 213 0.47 6.99 -0.22
CA GLN A 213 1.81 6.44 -0.26
C GLN A 213 2.43 6.60 -1.65
N TYR A 214 3.74 6.78 -1.71
CA TYR A 214 4.51 6.57 -2.91
C TYR A 214 4.90 5.08 -3.02
N GLY A 215 4.47 4.41 -4.08
CA GLY A 215 4.70 2.99 -4.36
C GLY A 215 5.78 2.69 -5.39
N GLY A 216 6.54 3.69 -5.82
CA GLY A 216 7.71 3.50 -6.67
C GLY A 216 8.95 3.05 -5.90
N SER A 217 10.14 3.22 -6.50
CA SER A 217 11.42 2.81 -5.91
C SER A 217 11.84 3.71 -4.74
N MET A 218 11.13 3.61 -3.59
CA MET A 218 11.55 4.25 -2.34
C MET A 218 12.59 3.37 -1.62
N ASN A 219 13.63 4.00 -1.10
CA ASN A 219 14.71 3.34 -0.35
C ASN A 219 15.31 4.29 0.71
N GLU A 220 16.28 3.82 1.46
CA GLU A 220 16.95 4.55 2.55
C GLU A 220 17.62 5.87 2.13
N LYS A 221 17.89 6.06 0.83
CA LYS A 221 18.60 7.26 0.32
C LYS A 221 17.64 8.37 -0.09
N ASN A 222 16.42 8.03 -0.57
CA ASN A 222 15.46 9.00 -1.10
C ASN A 222 14.20 9.17 -0.24
N ALA A 223 14.03 8.35 0.78
CA ALA A 223 12.82 8.38 1.62
C ALA A 223 12.58 9.76 2.25
N ALA A 224 13.62 10.40 2.80
CA ALA A 224 13.49 11.71 3.45
C ALA A 224 12.99 12.81 2.48
N GLU A 225 13.49 12.84 1.25
CA GLU A 225 13.07 13.81 0.24
C GLU A 225 11.63 13.58 -0.22
N LEU A 226 11.26 12.31 -0.41
CA LEU A 226 9.90 11.93 -0.80
C LEU A 226 8.89 12.26 0.32
N LEU A 227 9.20 11.88 1.56
CA LEU A 227 8.33 12.10 2.72
C LEU A 227 8.24 13.57 3.15
N ALA A 228 9.16 14.42 2.67
CA ALA A 228 9.06 15.86 2.87
C ALA A 228 8.00 16.53 1.96
N LYS A 229 7.46 15.81 0.97
CA LYS A 229 6.47 16.36 0.04
C LYS A 229 5.08 16.42 0.67
N PRO A 230 4.29 17.49 0.45
CA PRO A 230 2.99 17.71 1.09
C PRO A 230 1.96 16.60 0.87
N ASN A 231 1.98 15.93 -0.28
CA ASN A 231 1.01 14.92 -0.64
C ASN A 231 1.55 13.47 -0.57
N VAL A 232 2.79 13.27 -0.12
CA VAL A 232 3.39 11.95 0.09
C VAL A 232 3.39 11.63 1.58
N ASP A 233 2.43 10.83 2.02
CA ASP A 233 2.19 10.53 3.44
C ASP A 233 2.81 9.19 3.87
N GLY A 234 3.66 8.58 3.04
CA GLY A 234 4.28 7.29 3.36
C GLY A 234 4.82 6.59 2.13
N GLY A 235 5.10 5.30 2.29
CA GLY A 235 5.64 4.49 1.20
C GLY A 235 5.12 3.05 1.20
N LEU A 236 4.91 2.51 0.00
CA LEU A 236 4.73 1.08 -0.24
C LEU A 236 6.05 0.53 -0.80
N ILE A 237 6.80 -0.18 0.05
CA ILE A 237 8.22 -0.48 -0.15
C ILE A 237 8.39 -1.91 -0.66
N GLY A 238 9.00 -2.08 -1.83
CA GLY A 238 9.37 -3.40 -2.38
C GLY A 238 10.70 -3.91 -1.81
N GLY A 239 11.74 -3.98 -2.63
CA GLY A 239 13.01 -4.61 -2.31
C GLY A 239 13.70 -4.14 -1.02
N ALA A 240 13.61 -2.86 -0.66
CA ALA A 240 14.18 -2.37 0.60
C ALA A 240 13.45 -2.92 1.84
N SER A 241 12.21 -3.42 1.70
CA SER A 241 11.48 -4.06 2.81
C SER A 241 11.94 -5.49 3.13
N LEU A 242 12.84 -6.02 2.34
CA LEU A 242 13.44 -7.34 2.57
C LEU A 242 14.75 -7.28 3.39
N VAL A 243 15.20 -6.08 3.77
CA VAL A 243 16.42 -5.82 4.54
C VAL A 243 16.07 -4.95 5.73
N ALA A 244 16.22 -5.47 6.95
CA ALA A 244 15.75 -4.83 8.18
C ALA A 244 16.33 -3.42 8.39
N GLU A 245 17.65 -3.25 8.18
CA GLU A 245 18.32 -1.96 8.35
C GLU A 245 17.81 -0.92 7.33
N LYS A 246 17.60 -1.32 6.07
CA LYS A 246 17.10 -0.40 5.03
C LYS A 246 15.67 0.05 5.31
N PHE A 247 14.82 -0.89 5.69
CA PHE A 247 13.44 -0.56 6.02
C PHE A 247 13.35 0.32 7.28
N THR A 248 14.15 0.02 8.30
CA THR A 248 14.25 0.84 9.51
C THR A 248 14.69 2.27 9.19
N ALA A 249 15.66 2.46 8.30
CA ALA A 249 16.09 3.80 7.88
C ALA A 249 14.97 4.58 7.18
N ILE A 250 14.07 3.90 6.43
CA ILE A 250 12.89 4.53 5.85
C ILE A 250 11.88 4.92 6.94
N VAL A 251 11.66 4.05 7.94
CA VAL A 251 10.82 4.35 9.12
C VAL A 251 11.36 5.55 9.89
N ASP A 252 12.70 5.66 10.04
CA ASP A 252 13.34 6.80 10.70
C ASP A 252 13.17 8.10 9.91
N ALA A 253 13.16 8.04 8.59
CA ALA A 253 12.91 9.21 7.74
C ALA A 253 11.46 9.73 7.82
N ALA A 254 10.54 8.93 8.36
CA ALA A 254 9.13 9.29 8.54
C ALA A 254 8.85 10.08 9.84
N GLN A 255 9.88 10.51 10.55
CA GLN A 255 9.80 11.23 11.84
C GLN A 255 9.62 12.74 11.68
#